data_dee71802c31cfa9357c1784b93d29a0c
#
_entry.id   dee71802c31cfa9357c1784b93d29a0c
#
_cell.length_a   1.000
_cell.length_b   1.000
_cell.length_c   1.000
_cell.angle_alpha   90.00
_cell.angle_beta   90.00
_cell.angle_gamma   90.00
#
_symmetry.space_group_name_H-M   'P 1'
#
loop_
_entity.id
_entity.type
_entity.pdbx_description
1 polymer ?
#
loop_
_entity_poly.entity_id
_entity_poly.type
_entity_poly.pdbx_seq_one_letter_code
_entity_poly.pdbx_strand_id
1 'polypeptide(L)'
;MSVSYEDVVNAYALIQNHIINTESYYSNVLSEILGSKIIVKYENKQHTGSFKVRGALNKLLSLSKAEKQNGIIAMSAGNHSQGVAYSAKILGIKSTIVMPDNTPFDKIRKTSDLGADVIIHGETLNDAEKHVDSLVKKNNFTKIHPFNDKFIIAGQGTMALEFIEDHPDIDTLLVPVGGGGLIAGCSLIAKHLNKKIEVIGVETELFPSLYNVYNNTNFICGGSTLAEGIAVSNIGKIPLSIIKKNVKEVLKVSENSIEEAVSIFLLKDKVVSEGAGAAGLAAILENKDKFKNRNVGIFLCGGNIDSRVLSSILMRDLVRKGQIITLSIAMADKPGQLGAISKLCAEERVNILGVEHSRFALDLSVSSARLEITLETRNNEHAKNIIKKIELLGFSVIVKNTK
;
A
#
# COMPACT_ATOMS: atom_id res chain seq x y z
N MET A 1 8.90 -28.66 6.83
CA MET A 1 10.13 -28.39 6.05
C MET A 1 10.39 -26.90 6.13
N SER A 2 11.60 -26.50 6.53
CA SER A 2 12.04 -25.09 6.62
C SER A 2 12.58 -24.63 5.28
N VAL A 3 12.46 -23.35 4.95
CA VAL A 3 13.13 -22.72 3.81
C VAL A 3 14.56 -22.37 4.22
N SER A 4 15.54 -22.63 3.35
CA SER A 4 16.96 -22.33 3.56
C SER A 4 17.46 -21.19 2.66
N TYR A 5 18.67 -20.71 2.91
CA TYR A 5 19.35 -19.76 2.03
C TYR A 5 19.53 -20.33 0.62
N GLU A 6 19.96 -21.58 0.53
CA GLU A 6 20.14 -22.29 -0.74
C GLU A 6 18.85 -22.40 -1.54
N ASP A 7 17.70 -22.55 -0.89
CA ASP A 7 16.39 -22.52 -1.58
C ASP A 7 16.15 -21.16 -2.27
N VAL A 8 16.57 -20.05 -1.66
CA VAL A 8 16.45 -18.72 -2.25
C VAL A 8 17.44 -18.51 -3.39
N VAL A 9 18.69 -18.93 -3.24
CA VAL A 9 19.69 -18.86 -4.31
C VAL A 9 19.25 -19.69 -5.51
N ASN A 10 18.75 -20.90 -5.28
CA ASN A 10 18.19 -21.75 -6.34
C ASN A 10 16.97 -21.13 -7.00
N ALA A 11 16.07 -20.49 -6.21
CA ALA A 11 14.95 -19.74 -6.75
C ALA A 11 15.42 -18.61 -7.64
N TYR A 12 16.41 -17.83 -7.23
CA TYR A 12 16.98 -16.74 -8.04
C TYR A 12 17.55 -17.27 -9.36
N ALA A 13 18.36 -18.32 -9.32
CA ALA A 13 18.92 -18.94 -10.51
C ALA A 13 17.83 -19.38 -11.52
N LEU A 14 16.68 -19.85 -11.02
CA LEU A 14 15.55 -20.29 -11.85
C LEU A 14 14.76 -19.12 -12.46
N ILE A 15 14.58 -18.01 -11.72
CA ILE A 15 13.66 -16.96 -12.14
C ILE A 15 14.34 -15.74 -12.75
N GLN A 16 15.65 -15.52 -12.55
CA GLN A 16 16.37 -14.30 -12.92
C GLN A 16 16.19 -13.86 -14.40
N ASN A 17 16.04 -14.79 -15.32
CA ASN A 17 15.84 -14.50 -16.73
C ASN A 17 14.38 -14.16 -17.09
N HIS A 18 13.46 -14.23 -16.13
CA HIS A 18 12.02 -14.04 -16.32
C HIS A 18 11.45 -12.91 -15.44
N ILE A 19 12.29 -12.31 -14.60
CA ILE A 19 11.94 -11.17 -13.76
C ILE A 19 12.81 -9.98 -14.13
N ILE A 20 12.39 -8.81 -13.66
CA ILE A 20 13.21 -7.61 -13.74
C ILE A 20 14.10 -7.57 -12.48
N ASN A 21 15.41 -7.46 -12.63
CA ASN A 21 16.24 -6.99 -11.53
C ASN A 21 15.94 -5.51 -11.32
N THR A 22 14.98 -5.24 -10.43
CA THR A 22 14.45 -3.89 -10.22
C THR A 22 15.51 -2.98 -9.61
N GLU A 23 15.46 -1.71 -9.96
CA GLU A 23 16.41 -0.73 -9.43
C GLU A 23 16.34 -0.66 -7.90
N SER A 24 17.51 -0.42 -7.32
CA SER A 24 17.62 -0.02 -5.92
C SER A 24 18.66 1.09 -5.80
N TYR A 25 18.30 2.16 -5.11
CA TYR A 25 19.21 3.28 -4.94
C TYR A 25 18.93 4.10 -3.69
N TYR A 26 19.92 4.89 -3.32
CA TYR A 26 19.84 5.84 -2.24
C TYR A 26 18.97 7.03 -2.64
N SER A 27 17.87 7.25 -1.93
CA SER A 27 17.01 8.40 -2.16
C SER A 27 17.47 9.61 -1.32
N ASN A 28 18.13 10.58 -1.97
CA ASN A 28 18.56 11.82 -1.31
C ASN A 28 17.36 12.56 -0.69
N VAL A 29 16.28 12.65 -1.45
CA VAL A 29 15.07 13.39 -1.03
C VAL A 29 14.43 12.78 0.22
N LEU A 30 14.26 11.46 0.25
CA LEU A 30 13.71 10.79 1.44
C LEU A 30 14.66 10.90 2.62
N SER A 31 15.96 10.82 2.37
CA SER A 31 16.97 10.91 3.43
C SER A 31 17.02 12.27 4.09
N GLU A 32 16.90 13.36 3.32
CA GLU A 32 16.80 14.72 3.86
C GLU A 32 15.53 14.91 4.71
N ILE A 33 14.38 14.41 4.24
CA ILE A 33 13.09 14.53 4.96
C ILE A 33 13.12 13.76 6.28
N LEU A 34 13.82 12.61 6.33
CA LEU A 34 13.73 11.66 7.43
C LEU A 34 14.94 11.69 8.38
N GLY A 35 16.03 12.35 7.98
CA GLY A 35 17.27 12.42 8.77
C GLY A 35 18.00 11.08 8.92
N SER A 36 17.82 10.18 7.93
CA SER A 36 18.38 8.84 7.87
C SER A 36 18.82 8.53 6.45
N LYS A 37 19.78 7.64 6.24
CA LYS A 37 20.14 7.19 4.90
C LYS A 37 19.10 6.18 4.41
N ILE A 38 18.26 6.57 3.47
CA ILE A 38 17.16 5.75 2.96
C ILE A 38 17.53 5.17 1.60
N ILE A 39 17.46 3.86 1.51
CA ILE A 39 17.68 3.09 0.28
C ILE A 39 16.37 2.38 -0.06
N VAL A 40 15.92 2.50 -1.30
CA VAL A 40 14.63 1.95 -1.75
C VAL A 40 14.85 0.91 -2.84
N LYS A 41 14.25 -0.27 -2.70
CA LYS A 41 14.10 -1.29 -3.75
C LYS A 41 12.72 -1.14 -4.41
N TYR A 42 12.69 -0.86 -5.71
CA TYR A 42 11.48 -0.45 -6.44
C TYR A 42 10.74 -1.62 -7.10
N GLU A 43 10.12 -2.49 -6.33
CA GLU A 43 9.34 -3.63 -6.85
C GLU A 43 7.99 -3.24 -7.48
N ASN A 44 7.57 -1.99 -7.38
CA ASN A 44 6.49 -1.44 -8.20
C ASN A 44 6.84 -1.41 -9.70
N LYS A 45 8.12 -1.50 -10.07
CA LYS A 45 8.62 -1.60 -11.46
C LYS A 45 8.74 -3.05 -11.96
N GLN A 46 8.46 -4.04 -11.13
CA GLN A 46 8.44 -5.44 -11.52
C GLN A 46 7.27 -5.73 -12.46
N HIS A 47 7.33 -6.82 -13.23
CA HIS A 47 6.19 -7.31 -13.99
C HIS A 47 4.95 -7.35 -13.10
N THR A 48 3.79 -6.96 -13.64
CA THR A 48 2.51 -6.80 -12.90
C THR A 48 2.53 -5.73 -11.79
N GLY A 49 3.54 -4.88 -11.72
CA GLY A 49 3.63 -3.76 -10.78
C GLY A 49 3.81 -4.17 -9.32
N SER A 50 4.32 -5.38 -9.03
CA SER A 50 4.61 -5.83 -7.67
C SER A 50 5.56 -7.03 -7.61
N PHE A 51 6.21 -7.23 -6.45
CA PHE A 51 7.13 -8.34 -6.17
C PHE A 51 6.52 -9.75 -6.32
N LYS A 52 5.20 -9.87 -6.36
CA LYS A 52 4.48 -11.17 -6.29
C LYS A 52 4.85 -12.14 -7.42
N VAL A 53 5.28 -11.64 -8.56
CA VAL A 53 5.76 -12.46 -9.68
C VAL A 53 6.90 -13.37 -9.27
N ARG A 54 7.84 -12.90 -8.44
CA ARG A 54 9.02 -13.66 -8.00
C ARG A 54 8.64 -15.01 -7.37
N GLY A 55 7.80 -14.98 -6.35
CA GLY A 55 7.33 -16.18 -5.67
C GLY A 55 6.40 -17.02 -6.52
N ALA A 56 5.47 -16.39 -7.26
CA ALA A 56 4.56 -17.09 -8.13
C ALA A 56 5.32 -17.88 -9.21
N LEU A 57 6.26 -17.24 -9.88
CA LEU A 57 7.07 -17.88 -10.92
C LEU A 57 7.90 -19.04 -10.37
N ASN A 58 8.61 -18.85 -9.26
CA ASN A 58 9.38 -19.92 -8.62
C ASN A 58 8.50 -21.11 -8.25
N LYS A 59 7.29 -20.87 -7.74
CA LYS A 59 6.33 -21.93 -7.43
C LYS A 59 5.89 -22.66 -8.69
N LEU A 60 5.53 -21.97 -9.75
CA LEU A 60 5.05 -22.59 -10.99
C LEU A 60 6.15 -23.38 -11.70
N LEU A 61 7.39 -22.91 -11.66
CA LEU A 61 8.54 -23.65 -12.19
C LEU A 61 8.79 -24.96 -11.45
N SER A 62 8.53 -25.01 -10.14
CA SER A 62 8.71 -26.21 -9.30
C SER A 62 7.66 -27.29 -9.51
N LEU A 63 6.58 -27.01 -10.25
CA LEU A 63 5.50 -27.96 -10.48
C LEU A 63 5.94 -29.09 -11.42
N SER A 64 5.49 -30.29 -11.13
CA SER A 64 5.63 -31.46 -12.00
C SER A 64 4.86 -31.28 -13.33
N LYS A 65 5.20 -32.06 -14.33
CA LYS A 65 4.51 -32.05 -15.61
C LYS A 65 3.00 -32.32 -15.46
N ALA A 66 2.62 -33.25 -14.60
CA ALA A 66 1.21 -33.56 -14.32
C ALA A 66 0.46 -32.39 -13.68
N GLU A 67 1.07 -31.72 -12.67
CA GLU A 67 0.47 -30.53 -12.02
C GLU A 67 0.29 -29.39 -13.03
N LYS A 68 1.27 -29.15 -13.91
CA LYS A 68 1.17 -28.14 -14.98
C LYS A 68 0.04 -28.45 -15.98
N GLN A 69 -0.14 -29.74 -16.33
CA GLN A 69 -1.21 -30.17 -17.22
C GLN A 69 -2.60 -30.03 -16.60
N ASN A 70 -2.76 -30.35 -15.32
CA ASN A 70 -4.02 -30.17 -14.60
C ASN A 70 -4.41 -28.69 -14.46
N GLY A 71 -3.46 -27.78 -14.53
CA GLY A 71 -3.65 -26.34 -14.31
C GLY A 71 -3.57 -25.95 -12.83
N ILE A 72 -3.58 -24.65 -12.62
CA ILE A 72 -3.42 -24.07 -11.30
C ILE A 72 -4.61 -23.22 -10.89
N ILE A 73 -4.80 -23.06 -9.59
CA ILE A 73 -5.84 -22.20 -9.03
C ILE A 73 -5.30 -21.37 -7.88
N ALA A 74 -5.72 -20.10 -7.78
CA ALA A 74 -5.43 -19.25 -6.64
C ALA A 74 -6.67 -18.44 -6.22
N MET A 75 -6.71 -18.06 -4.93
CA MET A 75 -7.68 -17.12 -4.40
C MET A 75 -6.93 -15.79 -4.12
N SER A 76 -7.27 -14.74 -4.85
CA SER A 76 -6.77 -13.40 -4.60
C SER A 76 -7.47 -12.36 -5.47
N ALA A 77 -7.78 -11.21 -4.90
CA ALA A 77 -8.29 -10.04 -5.63
C ALA A 77 -7.21 -8.94 -5.85
N GLY A 78 -5.91 -9.24 -5.65
CA GLY A 78 -4.84 -8.24 -5.68
C GLY A 78 -3.58 -8.69 -6.43
N ASN A 79 -2.43 -8.25 -5.95
CA ASN A 79 -1.13 -8.49 -6.60
C ASN A 79 -0.79 -9.98 -6.80
N HIS A 80 -1.26 -10.86 -5.91
CA HIS A 80 -0.99 -12.29 -6.05
C HIS A 80 -1.71 -12.89 -7.26
N SER A 81 -2.96 -12.54 -7.52
CA SER A 81 -3.69 -12.99 -8.69
C SER A 81 -2.98 -12.62 -9.99
N GLN A 82 -2.53 -11.37 -10.09
CA GLN A 82 -1.81 -10.89 -11.27
C GLN A 82 -0.44 -11.57 -11.42
N GLY A 83 0.30 -11.74 -10.31
CA GLY A 83 1.57 -12.47 -10.33
C GLY A 83 1.43 -13.93 -10.77
N VAL A 84 0.39 -14.63 -10.30
CA VAL A 84 0.09 -16.01 -10.70
C VAL A 84 -0.34 -16.08 -12.17
N ALA A 85 -1.28 -15.22 -12.60
CA ALA A 85 -1.76 -15.17 -13.98
C ALA A 85 -0.64 -14.90 -14.98
N TYR A 86 0.21 -13.88 -14.70
CA TYR A 86 1.37 -13.57 -15.52
C TYR A 86 2.35 -14.75 -15.63
N SER A 87 2.72 -15.33 -14.48
CA SER A 87 3.65 -16.47 -14.44
C SER A 87 3.09 -17.70 -15.18
N ALA A 88 1.79 -17.95 -15.05
CA ALA A 88 1.12 -19.02 -15.76
C ALA A 88 1.13 -18.80 -17.29
N LYS A 89 0.84 -17.56 -17.72
CA LYS A 89 0.85 -17.16 -19.14
C LYS A 89 2.20 -17.43 -19.81
N ILE A 90 3.30 -16.97 -19.19
CA ILE A 90 4.64 -17.17 -19.77
C ILE A 90 5.11 -18.61 -19.77
N LEU A 91 4.56 -19.45 -18.90
CA LEU A 91 4.88 -20.89 -18.81
C LEU A 91 3.88 -21.77 -19.58
N GLY A 92 2.85 -21.19 -20.23
CA GLY A 92 1.81 -21.94 -20.94
C GLY A 92 0.94 -22.82 -20.03
N ILE A 93 0.76 -22.45 -18.76
CA ILE A 93 -0.03 -23.18 -17.76
C ILE A 93 -1.43 -22.55 -17.67
N LYS A 94 -2.49 -23.37 -17.71
CA LYS A 94 -3.85 -22.90 -17.48
C LYS A 94 -4.00 -22.42 -16.02
N SER A 95 -4.49 -21.19 -15.82
CA SER A 95 -4.70 -20.60 -14.50
C SER A 95 -6.14 -20.19 -14.28
N THR A 96 -6.66 -20.50 -13.10
CA THR A 96 -7.98 -20.08 -12.62
C THR A 96 -7.80 -19.22 -11.38
N ILE A 97 -8.43 -18.05 -11.35
CA ILE A 97 -8.37 -17.15 -10.19
C ILE A 97 -9.78 -16.93 -9.65
N VAL A 98 -9.96 -17.22 -8.37
CA VAL A 98 -11.23 -16.97 -7.67
C VAL A 98 -11.14 -15.68 -6.89
N MET A 99 -12.13 -14.81 -7.10
CA MET A 99 -12.23 -13.49 -6.43
C MET A 99 -13.61 -13.34 -5.78
N PRO A 100 -13.74 -12.63 -4.66
CA PRO A 100 -15.04 -12.33 -4.05
C PRO A 100 -15.85 -11.34 -4.90
N ASP A 101 -17.17 -11.31 -4.68
CA ASP A 101 -18.15 -10.55 -5.48
C ASP A 101 -17.91 -9.02 -5.42
N ASN A 102 -17.33 -8.54 -4.32
CA ASN A 102 -17.02 -7.12 -4.11
C ASN A 102 -15.68 -6.67 -4.72
N THR A 103 -15.03 -7.53 -5.53
CA THR A 103 -13.76 -7.18 -6.17
C THR A 103 -13.97 -6.09 -7.23
N PRO A 104 -13.19 -4.98 -7.19
CA PRO A 104 -13.27 -3.92 -8.19
C PRO A 104 -13.05 -4.44 -9.61
N PHE A 105 -13.87 -3.97 -10.55
CA PHE A 105 -13.86 -4.40 -11.95
C PHE A 105 -12.47 -4.28 -12.62
N ASP A 106 -11.73 -3.23 -12.30
CA ASP A 106 -10.38 -3.02 -12.85
C ASP A 106 -9.40 -4.14 -12.44
N LYS A 107 -9.50 -4.67 -11.22
CA LYS A 107 -8.68 -5.80 -10.74
C LYS A 107 -9.05 -7.10 -11.44
N ILE A 108 -10.36 -7.32 -11.68
CA ILE A 108 -10.86 -8.47 -12.43
C ILE A 108 -10.30 -8.42 -13.85
N ARG A 109 -10.48 -7.27 -14.54
CA ARG A 109 -10.01 -7.05 -15.90
C ARG A 109 -8.51 -7.26 -16.04
N LYS A 110 -7.70 -6.61 -15.19
CA LYS A 110 -6.23 -6.76 -15.21
C LYS A 110 -5.78 -8.23 -15.09
N THR A 111 -6.47 -9.01 -14.26
CA THR A 111 -6.16 -10.45 -14.10
C THR A 111 -6.58 -11.25 -15.30
N SER A 112 -7.75 -10.98 -15.88
CA SER A 112 -8.25 -11.64 -17.09
C SER A 112 -7.38 -11.31 -18.32
N ASP A 113 -6.94 -10.06 -18.47
CA ASP A 113 -6.05 -9.62 -19.56
C ASP A 113 -4.68 -10.34 -19.53
N LEU A 114 -4.27 -10.82 -18.36
CA LEU A 114 -3.10 -11.69 -18.21
C LEU A 114 -3.36 -13.15 -18.59
N GLY A 115 -4.59 -13.49 -19.03
CA GLY A 115 -4.95 -14.81 -19.56
C GLY A 115 -5.45 -15.80 -18.52
N ALA A 116 -5.81 -15.37 -17.32
CA ALA A 116 -6.42 -16.24 -16.32
C ALA A 116 -7.95 -16.35 -16.51
N ASP A 117 -8.51 -17.52 -16.27
CA ASP A 117 -9.95 -17.73 -16.10
C ASP A 117 -10.36 -17.16 -14.73
N VAL A 118 -11.14 -16.09 -14.69
CA VAL A 118 -11.58 -15.46 -13.44
C VAL A 118 -12.97 -15.95 -13.06
N ILE A 119 -13.11 -16.47 -11.84
CA ILE A 119 -14.37 -16.89 -11.24
C ILE A 119 -14.70 -15.93 -10.11
N ILE A 120 -15.86 -15.30 -10.17
CA ILE A 120 -16.38 -14.46 -9.08
C ILE A 120 -17.27 -15.32 -8.19
N HIS A 121 -16.94 -15.42 -6.89
CA HIS A 121 -17.68 -16.29 -5.97
C HIS A 121 -17.52 -15.87 -4.50
N GLY A 122 -18.67 -15.68 -3.86
CA GLY A 122 -18.80 -15.41 -2.42
C GLY A 122 -18.55 -13.95 -2.02
N GLU A 123 -19.08 -13.58 -0.86
CA GLU A 123 -18.98 -12.20 -0.37
C GLU A 123 -17.62 -11.89 0.28
N THR A 124 -16.93 -12.92 0.77
CA THR A 124 -15.67 -12.78 1.52
C THR A 124 -14.54 -13.58 0.90
N LEU A 125 -13.29 -13.20 1.22
CA LEU A 125 -12.11 -14.00 0.85
C LEU A 125 -12.19 -15.44 1.38
N ASN A 126 -12.81 -15.67 2.53
CA ASN A 126 -12.99 -17.01 3.10
C ASN A 126 -13.96 -17.85 2.28
N ASP A 127 -15.02 -17.26 1.73
CA ASP A 127 -15.96 -17.97 0.87
C ASP A 127 -15.31 -18.34 -0.46
N ALA A 128 -14.57 -17.39 -1.06
CA ALA A 128 -13.77 -17.64 -2.25
C ALA A 128 -12.74 -18.76 -2.00
N GLU A 129 -12.10 -18.82 -0.83
CA GLU A 129 -11.13 -19.86 -0.48
C GLU A 129 -11.77 -21.25 -0.36
N LYS A 130 -12.94 -21.35 0.28
CA LYS A 130 -13.71 -22.62 0.33
C LYS A 130 -14.10 -23.10 -1.07
N HIS A 131 -14.45 -22.18 -1.95
CA HIS A 131 -14.75 -22.51 -3.34
C HIS A 131 -13.52 -23.03 -4.08
N VAL A 132 -12.35 -22.39 -3.90
CA VAL A 132 -11.07 -22.90 -4.43
C VAL A 132 -10.82 -24.33 -3.95
N ASP A 133 -10.98 -24.62 -2.65
CA ASP A 133 -10.75 -25.96 -2.10
C ASP A 133 -11.70 -27.01 -2.69
N SER A 134 -12.93 -26.63 -3.05
CA SER A 134 -13.87 -27.51 -3.74
C SER A 134 -13.45 -27.79 -5.19
N LEU A 135 -12.99 -26.74 -5.90
CA LEU A 135 -12.51 -26.87 -7.30
C LEU A 135 -11.20 -27.67 -7.40
N VAL A 136 -10.31 -27.53 -6.42
CA VAL A 136 -9.09 -28.35 -6.30
C VAL A 136 -9.45 -29.84 -6.26
N LYS A 137 -10.42 -30.23 -5.41
CA LYS A 137 -10.86 -31.62 -5.28
C LYS A 137 -11.55 -32.15 -6.55
N LYS A 138 -12.33 -31.29 -7.22
CA LYS A 138 -13.11 -31.68 -8.40
C LYS A 138 -12.25 -31.82 -9.68
N ASN A 139 -11.29 -30.89 -9.85
CA ASN A 139 -10.55 -30.72 -11.10
C ASN A 139 -9.06 -31.09 -11.00
N ASN A 140 -8.59 -31.52 -9.82
CA ASN A 140 -7.17 -31.78 -9.52
C ASN A 140 -6.24 -30.59 -9.78
N PHE A 141 -6.73 -29.35 -9.63
CA PHE A 141 -5.92 -28.16 -9.74
C PHE A 141 -4.83 -28.11 -8.65
N THR A 142 -3.69 -27.52 -8.98
CA THR A 142 -2.68 -27.19 -7.98
C THR A 142 -2.98 -25.82 -7.38
N LYS A 143 -3.27 -25.75 -6.08
CA LYS A 143 -3.51 -24.50 -5.34
C LYS A 143 -2.20 -23.73 -5.16
N ILE A 144 -2.17 -22.46 -5.56
CA ILE A 144 -1.03 -21.56 -5.39
C ILE A 144 -1.34 -20.61 -4.24
N HIS A 145 -0.74 -20.88 -3.07
CA HIS A 145 -0.97 -20.09 -1.85
C HIS A 145 -0.17 -18.79 -1.87
N PRO A 146 -0.73 -17.63 -1.46
CA PRO A 146 -0.07 -16.33 -1.58
C PRO A 146 1.18 -16.12 -0.72
N PHE A 147 1.41 -16.92 0.33
CA PHE A 147 2.52 -16.75 1.26
C PHE A 147 2.94 -18.02 2.05
N ASN A 148 2.04 -18.97 2.29
CA ASN A 148 2.33 -20.14 3.14
C ASN A 148 2.80 -21.35 2.31
N ASP A 149 3.80 -21.13 1.49
CA ASP A 149 4.43 -22.13 0.62
C ASP A 149 5.94 -21.85 0.54
N LYS A 150 6.76 -22.92 0.63
CA LYS A 150 8.22 -22.78 0.64
C LYS A 150 8.81 -22.18 -0.63
N PHE A 151 8.24 -22.49 -1.79
CA PHE A 151 8.70 -21.96 -3.07
C PHE A 151 8.30 -20.48 -3.23
N ILE A 152 7.10 -20.12 -2.76
CA ILE A 152 6.67 -18.72 -2.70
C ILE A 152 7.65 -17.92 -1.82
N ILE A 153 7.93 -18.38 -0.59
CA ILE A 153 8.84 -17.69 0.35
C ILE A 153 10.23 -17.55 -0.25
N ALA A 154 10.77 -18.62 -0.84
CA ALA A 154 12.08 -18.61 -1.47
C ALA A 154 12.14 -17.60 -2.63
N GLY A 155 11.14 -17.60 -3.51
CA GLY A 155 11.06 -16.63 -4.59
C GLY A 155 10.96 -15.18 -4.11
N GLN A 156 10.20 -14.90 -3.03
CA GLN A 156 10.13 -13.55 -2.45
C GLN A 156 11.47 -13.12 -1.81
N GLY A 157 12.23 -14.06 -1.26
CA GLY A 157 13.55 -13.81 -0.69
C GLY A 157 14.58 -13.30 -1.71
N THR A 158 14.40 -13.60 -3.01
CA THR A 158 15.32 -13.14 -4.07
C THR A 158 15.42 -11.63 -4.15
N MET A 159 14.36 -10.92 -3.75
CA MET A 159 14.37 -9.46 -3.70
C MET A 159 15.37 -8.92 -2.68
N ALA A 160 15.44 -9.54 -1.49
CA ALA A 160 16.42 -9.16 -0.47
C ALA A 160 17.84 -9.59 -0.83
N LEU A 161 18.00 -10.69 -1.58
CA LEU A 161 19.31 -11.13 -2.09
C LEU A 161 19.90 -10.03 -2.99
N GLU A 162 19.19 -9.61 -4.05
CA GLU A 162 19.60 -8.51 -4.90
C GLU A 162 19.88 -7.23 -4.10
N PHE A 163 18.97 -6.87 -3.20
CA PHE A 163 19.02 -5.60 -2.48
C PHE A 163 20.21 -5.47 -1.54
N ILE A 164 20.53 -6.53 -0.80
CA ILE A 164 21.65 -6.52 0.16
C ILE A 164 22.99 -6.69 -0.55
N GLU A 165 23.05 -7.42 -1.67
CA GLU A 165 24.26 -7.51 -2.51
C GLU A 165 24.59 -6.17 -3.14
N ASP A 166 23.60 -5.42 -3.64
CA ASP A 166 23.78 -4.06 -4.20
C ASP A 166 24.15 -3.03 -3.12
N HIS A 167 23.65 -3.21 -1.87
CA HIS A 167 23.80 -2.25 -0.77
C HIS A 167 24.23 -2.93 0.54
N PRO A 168 25.49 -3.39 0.62
CA PRO A 168 25.98 -4.15 1.79
C PRO A 168 26.11 -3.32 3.07
N ASP A 169 25.99 -2.00 2.97
CA ASP A 169 26.00 -1.05 4.09
C ASP A 169 24.62 -0.88 4.79
N ILE A 170 23.58 -1.53 4.31
CA ILE A 170 22.26 -1.55 4.99
C ILE A 170 22.43 -2.20 6.37
N ASP A 171 21.98 -1.49 7.42
CA ASP A 171 21.93 -1.99 8.80
C ASP A 171 20.52 -2.33 9.28
N THR A 172 19.49 -1.81 8.60
CA THR A 172 18.08 -2.01 8.94
C THR A 172 17.25 -2.27 7.68
N LEU A 173 16.39 -3.29 7.73
CA LEU A 173 15.40 -3.56 6.68
C LEU A 173 14.00 -3.43 7.26
N LEU A 174 13.19 -2.56 6.66
CA LEU A 174 11.75 -2.46 6.94
C LEU A 174 10.97 -3.22 5.87
N VAL A 175 10.24 -4.24 6.32
CA VAL A 175 9.54 -5.15 5.41
C VAL A 175 8.04 -5.16 5.73
N PRO A 176 7.16 -4.79 4.77
CA PRO A 176 5.72 -4.89 4.94
C PRO A 176 5.26 -6.34 5.20
N VAL A 177 4.33 -6.52 6.15
CA VAL A 177 3.86 -7.82 6.60
C VAL A 177 2.36 -7.95 6.39
N GLY A 178 1.98 -8.86 5.47
CA GLY A 178 0.65 -9.45 5.42
C GLY A 178 0.70 -10.87 6.01
N GLY A 179 0.57 -11.91 5.18
CA GLY A 179 0.68 -13.31 5.65
C GLY A 179 2.11 -13.80 5.99
N GLY A 180 3.13 -12.93 5.90
CA GLY A 180 4.48 -13.17 6.35
C GLY A 180 5.45 -13.76 5.31
N GLY A 181 4.98 -14.08 4.09
CA GLY A 181 5.85 -14.74 3.08
C GLY A 181 7.05 -13.88 2.66
N LEU A 182 6.84 -12.58 2.46
CA LEU A 182 7.89 -11.64 2.08
C LEU A 182 8.95 -11.50 3.17
N ILE A 183 8.53 -11.12 4.37
CA ILE A 183 9.46 -10.90 5.49
C ILE A 183 10.19 -12.17 5.89
N ALA A 184 9.56 -13.34 5.76
CA ALA A 184 10.23 -14.62 5.99
C ALA A 184 11.41 -14.82 5.03
N GLY A 185 11.18 -14.64 3.72
CA GLY A 185 12.23 -14.73 2.72
C GLY A 185 13.33 -13.68 2.92
N CYS A 186 12.94 -12.41 3.10
CA CYS A 186 13.89 -11.32 3.29
C CYS A 186 14.73 -11.48 4.57
N SER A 187 14.10 -11.86 5.68
CA SER A 187 14.82 -12.03 6.97
C SER A 187 15.81 -13.19 6.95
N LEU A 188 15.46 -14.26 6.25
CA LEU A 188 16.37 -15.40 6.05
C LEU A 188 17.65 -14.96 5.34
N ILE A 189 17.51 -14.22 4.24
CA ILE A 189 18.65 -13.72 3.46
C ILE A 189 19.45 -12.70 4.27
N ALA A 190 18.79 -11.72 4.88
CA ALA A 190 19.46 -10.71 5.68
C ALA A 190 20.34 -11.32 6.77
N LYS A 191 19.82 -12.31 7.51
CA LYS A 191 20.57 -12.98 8.60
C LYS A 191 21.66 -13.93 8.11
N HIS A 192 21.55 -14.46 6.90
CA HIS A 192 22.59 -15.27 6.29
C HIS A 192 23.77 -14.40 5.82
N LEU A 193 23.49 -13.34 5.06
CA LEU A 193 24.50 -12.45 4.49
C LEU A 193 25.18 -11.57 5.56
N ASN A 194 24.38 -11.01 6.47
CA ASN A 194 24.89 -10.17 7.55
C ASN A 194 24.00 -10.25 8.78
N LYS A 195 24.45 -10.97 9.81
CA LYS A 195 23.72 -11.16 11.08
C LYS A 195 23.40 -9.84 11.82
N LYS A 196 24.13 -8.76 11.52
CA LYS A 196 23.94 -7.44 12.15
C LYS A 196 22.75 -6.69 11.59
N ILE A 197 22.29 -7.00 10.37
CA ILE A 197 21.11 -6.36 9.79
C ILE A 197 19.90 -6.60 10.69
N GLU A 198 19.28 -5.54 11.14
CA GLU A 198 18.03 -5.59 11.89
C GLU A 198 16.85 -5.65 10.91
N VAL A 199 16.10 -6.74 10.94
CA VAL A 199 14.86 -6.87 10.14
C VAL A 199 13.67 -6.54 11.01
N ILE A 200 12.88 -5.59 10.58
CA ILE A 200 11.71 -5.06 11.28
C ILE A 200 10.49 -5.25 10.39
N GLY A 201 9.46 -5.91 10.92
CA GLY A 201 8.18 -6.04 10.24
C GLY A 201 7.34 -4.76 10.36
N VAL A 202 6.58 -4.44 9.32
CA VAL A 202 5.65 -3.30 9.35
C VAL A 202 4.26 -3.77 8.96
N GLU A 203 3.29 -3.55 9.84
CA GLU A 203 1.86 -3.84 9.64
C GLU A 203 1.03 -2.56 9.72
N THR A 204 -0.14 -2.52 9.07
CA THR A 204 -1.13 -1.51 9.39
C THR A 204 -1.74 -1.78 10.76
N GLU A 205 -2.06 -0.73 11.52
CA GLU A 205 -2.71 -0.83 12.83
C GLU A 205 -4.05 -1.58 12.78
N LEU A 206 -4.70 -1.63 11.60
CA LEU A 206 -5.95 -2.33 11.37
C LEU A 206 -5.78 -3.85 11.21
N PHE A 207 -4.59 -4.33 10.86
CA PHE A 207 -4.30 -5.76 10.71
C PHE A 207 -2.98 -6.15 11.40
N PRO A 208 -2.90 -6.02 12.74
CA PRO A 208 -1.67 -6.26 13.52
C PRO A 208 -1.45 -7.74 13.86
N SER A 209 -1.52 -8.62 12.86
CA SER A 209 -1.53 -10.07 13.07
C SER A 209 -0.20 -10.63 13.60
N LEU A 210 0.92 -10.17 13.05
CA LEU A 210 2.26 -10.55 13.53
C LEU A 210 2.62 -9.79 14.82
N TYR A 211 2.23 -8.53 14.93
CA TYR A 211 2.41 -7.72 16.14
C TYR A 211 1.78 -8.39 17.36
N ASN A 212 0.56 -8.92 17.20
CA ASN A 212 -0.12 -9.68 18.25
C ASN A 212 0.71 -10.89 18.72
N VAL A 213 1.30 -11.64 17.78
CA VAL A 213 2.14 -12.80 18.10
C VAL A 213 3.42 -12.40 18.83
N TYR A 214 4.05 -11.27 18.41
CA TYR A 214 5.30 -10.80 18.99
C TYR A 214 5.13 -10.20 20.38
N ASN A 215 4.05 -9.46 20.60
CA ASN A 215 3.83 -8.72 21.83
C ASN A 215 2.82 -9.40 22.77
N ASN A 216 2.37 -10.60 22.41
CA ASN A 216 1.36 -11.35 23.17
C ASN A 216 0.09 -10.51 23.44
N THR A 217 -0.39 -9.83 22.39
CA THR A 217 -1.59 -8.99 22.40
C THR A 217 -2.69 -9.60 21.54
N ASN A 218 -3.93 -9.10 21.66
CA ASN A 218 -5.11 -9.60 20.95
C ASN A 218 -5.88 -8.45 20.29
N PHE A 219 -5.18 -7.53 19.61
CA PHE A 219 -5.86 -6.51 18.81
C PHE A 219 -6.67 -7.16 17.69
N ILE A 220 -7.87 -6.62 17.46
CA ILE A 220 -8.77 -7.12 16.41
C ILE A 220 -8.20 -6.74 15.05
N CYS A 221 -8.13 -7.72 14.14
CA CYS A 221 -7.82 -7.48 12.74
C CYS A 221 -9.12 -7.20 11.98
N GLY A 222 -9.22 -6.05 11.32
CA GLY A 222 -10.39 -5.68 10.51
C GLY A 222 -10.45 -4.19 10.21
N GLY A 223 -11.39 -3.83 9.35
CA GLY A 223 -11.58 -2.47 8.88
C GLY A 223 -11.09 -2.26 7.45
N SER A 224 -11.31 -1.05 6.95
CA SER A 224 -10.86 -0.64 5.61
C SER A 224 -9.49 0.00 5.71
N THR A 225 -8.49 -0.62 5.11
CA THR A 225 -7.11 -0.10 5.05
C THR A 225 -6.72 0.25 3.62
N LEU A 226 -5.93 1.31 3.47
CA LEU A 226 -5.26 1.65 2.21
C LEU A 226 -4.21 0.60 1.83
N ALA A 227 -3.64 -0.08 2.83
CA ALA A 227 -2.61 -1.10 2.64
C ALA A 227 -3.20 -2.50 2.40
N GLU A 228 -4.12 -2.63 1.41
CA GLU A 228 -4.84 -3.89 1.10
C GLU A 228 -3.90 -5.10 0.93
N GLY A 229 -2.71 -4.89 0.35
CA GLY A 229 -1.71 -5.95 0.12
C GLY A 229 -1.16 -6.60 1.39
N ILE A 230 -1.34 -5.95 2.55
CA ILE A 230 -0.96 -6.44 3.88
C ILE A 230 -2.15 -6.59 4.84
N ALA A 231 -3.39 -6.46 4.36
CA ALA A 231 -4.60 -6.66 5.15
C ALA A 231 -4.88 -8.16 5.39
N VAL A 232 -4.08 -8.79 6.24
CA VAL A 232 -4.14 -10.24 6.49
C VAL A 232 -4.25 -10.52 7.99
N SER A 233 -5.31 -11.23 8.38
CA SER A 233 -5.61 -11.50 9.81
C SER A 233 -4.77 -12.64 10.41
N ASN A 234 -4.11 -13.46 9.60
CA ASN A 234 -3.37 -14.62 10.09
C ASN A 234 -2.02 -14.80 9.39
N ILE A 235 -0.99 -15.02 10.17
CA ILE A 235 0.34 -15.35 9.65
C ILE A 235 0.42 -16.82 9.23
N GLY A 236 1.05 -17.10 8.11
CA GLY A 236 1.28 -18.48 7.65
C GLY A 236 2.19 -19.25 8.62
N LYS A 237 1.93 -20.55 8.77
CA LYS A 237 2.72 -21.42 9.70
C LYS A 237 4.19 -21.50 9.30
N ILE A 238 4.48 -21.64 7.99
CA ILE A 238 5.86 -21.70 7.47
C ILE A 238 6.56 -20.35 7.67
N PRO A 239 6.00 -19.21 7.22
CA PRO A 239 6.57 -17.90 7.48
C PRO A 239 6.86 -17.65 8.96
N LEU A 240 5.90 -17.93 9.86
CA LEU A 240 6.03 -17.65 11.28
C LEU A 240 7.23 -18.37 11.91
N SER A 241 7.51 -19.62 11.49
CA SER A 241 8.64 -20.39 11.98
C SER A 241 10.01 -19.77 11.63
N ILE A 242 10.08 -19.03 10.52
CA ILE A 242 11.27 -18.32 10.05
C ILE A 242 11.37 -16.95 10.73
N ILE A 243 10.25 -16.22 10.74
CA ILE A 243 10.14 -14.87 11.30
C ILE A 243 10.58 -14.84 12.77
N LYS A 244 10.10 -15.77 13.59
CA LYS A 244 10.45 -15.86 15.03
C LYS A 244 11.96 -15.96 15.30
N LYS A 245 12.74 -16.41 14.34
CA LYS A 245 14.20 -16.57 14.48
C LYS A 245 15.00 -15.37 14.00
N ASN A 246 14.44 -14.62 13.04
CA ASN A 246 15.20 -13.67 12.23
C ASN A 246 14.73 -12.22 12.35
N VAL A 247 13.46 -11.99 12.70
CA VAL A 247 12.87 -10.65 12.79
C VAL A 247 13.06 -10.12 14.21
N LYS A 248 13.52 -8.88 14.33
CA LYS A 248 13.79 -8.23 15.62
C LYS A 248 12.52 -7.79 16.33
N GLU A 249 11.67 -7.12 15.60
CA GLU A 249 10.42 -6.51 16.10
C GLU A 249 9.42 -6.27 14.97
N VAL A 250 8.22 -5.87 15.35
CA VAL A 250 7.13 -5.51 14.44
C VAL A 250 6.57 -4.16 14.84
N LEU A 251 6.48 -3.23 13.89
CA LEU A 251 5.87 -1.92 14.05
C LEU A 251 4.49 -1.90 13.42
N LYS A 252 3.59 -1.11 14.00
CA LYS A 252 2.29 -0.77 13.42
C LYS A 252 2.33 0.64 12.90
N VAL A 253 1.67 0.90 11.77
CA VAL A 253 1.54 2.23 11.18
C VAL A 253 0.08 2.60 10.98
N SER A 254 -0.22 3.87 11.18
CA SER A 254 -1.56 4.42 10.99
C SER A 254 -1.90 4.61 9.51
N GLU A 255 -3.20 4.63 9.19
CA GLU A 255 -3.67 4.93 7.84
C GLU A 255 -3.21 6.33 7.38
N ASN A 256 -3.15 7.31 8.28
CA ASN A 256 -2.66 8.66 7.96
C ASN A 256 -1.20 8.67 7.52
N SER A 257 -0.35 7.91 8.18
CA SER A 257 1.08 7.82 7.82
C SER A 257 1.29 7.04 6.52
N ILE A 258 0.45 6.05 6.23
CA ILE A 258 0.44 5.36 4.94
C ILE A 258 0.04 6.31 3.81
N GLU A 259 -1.03 7.11 3.99
CA GLU A 259 -1.44 8.14 3.03
C GLU A 259 -0.33 9.16 2.77
N GLU A 260 0.31 9.65 3.84
CA GLU A 260 1.43 10.60 3.74
C GLU A 260 2.61 9.98 2.98
N ALA A 261 2.96 8.73 3.29
CA ALA A 261 4.03 8.02 2.61
C ALA A 261 3.77 7.81 1.11
N VAL A 262 2.51 7.48 0.72
CA VAL A 262 2.12 7.40 -0.70
C VAL A 262 2.29 8.76 -1.39
N SER A 263 1.85 9.86 -0.75
CA SER A 263 2.02 11.21 -1.27
C SER A 263 3.49 11.59 -1.42
N ILE A 264 4.35 11.24 -0.46
CA ILE A 264 5.79 11.51 -0.50
C ILE A 264 6.44 10.75 -1.64
N PHE A 265 6.16 9.45 -1.82
CA PHE A 265 6.69 8.70 -2.95
C PHE A 265 6.31 9.35 -4.28
N LEU A 266 5.04 9.74 -4.47
CA LEU A 266 4.61 10.35 -5.72
C LEU A 266 5.20 11.74 -5.93
N LEU A 267 5.10 12.62 -4.93
CA LEU A 267 5.41 14.05 -5.09
C LEU A 267 6.89 14.36 -4.94
N LYS A 268 7.63 13.57 -4.18
CA LYS A 268 9.06 13.81 -3.89
C LYS A 268 9.96 12.81 -4.60
N ASP A 269 9.71 11.53 -4.48
CA ASP A 269 10.50 10.46 -5.10
C ASP A 269 10.08 10.15 -6.56
N LYS A 270 8.94 10.73 -7.01
CA LYS A 270 8.40 10.65 -8.39
C LYS A 270 7.99 9.23 -8.81
N VAL A 271 7.60 8.40 -7.86
CA VAL A 271 7.17 7.02 -8.11
C VAL A 271 5.79 6.75 -7.52
N VAL A 272 5.02 5.88 -8.18
CA VAL A 272 3.70 5.46 -7.71
C VAL A 272 3.85 4.28 -6.78
N SER A 273 3.29 4.40 -5.57
CA SER A 273 3.19 3.34 -4.57
C SER A 273 1.74 3.04 -4.24
N GLU A 274 1.41 1.77 -4.01
CA GLU A 274 0.19 1.38 -3.28
C GLU A 274 0.43 1.49 -1.76
N GLY A 275 -0.63 1.47 -0.95
CA GLY A 275 -0.51 1.61 0.50
C GLY A 275 0.41 0.59 1.15
N ALA A 276 0.34 -0.68 0.73
CA ALA A 276 1.23 -1.73 1.23
C ALA A 276 2.71 -1.47 0.87
N GLY A 277 2.97 -0.92 -0.32
CA GLY A 277 4.30 -0.54 -0.77
C GLY A 277 4.88 0.65 0.00
N ALA A 278 4.01 1.51 0.54
CA ALA A 278 4.41 2.69 1.30
C ALA A 278 4.62 2.42 2.81
N ALA A 279 4.23 1.25 3.33
CA ALA A 279 4.25 0.96 4.76
C ALA A 279 5.65 1.11 5.39
N GLY A 280 6.72 0.73 4.69
CA GLY A 280 8.10 0.91 5.18
C GLY A 280 8.46 2.39 5.41
N LEU A 281 8.07 3.28 4.49
CA LEU A 281 8.26 4.71 4.63
C LEU A 281 7.38 5.29 5.75
N ALA A 282 6.12 4.83 5.87
CA ALA A 282 5.21 5.22 6.95
C ALA A 282 5.80 4.89 8.33
N ALA A 283 6.44 3.72 8.48
CA ALA A 283 7.09 3.35 9.74
C ALA A 283 8.23 4.30 10.12
N ILE A 284 8.99 4.83 9.16
CA ILE A 284 10.04 5.80 9.44
C ILE A 284 9.43 7.15 9.82
N LEU A 285 8.37 7.59 9.14
CA LEU A 285 7.68 8.86 9.44
C LEU A 285 7.18 8.91 10.89
N GLU A 286 6.64 7.81 11.40
CA GLU A 286 6.16 7.71 12.79
C GLU A 286 7.28 7.52 13.83
N ASN A 287 8.45 7.03 13.41
CA ASN A 287 9.53 6.64 14.33
C ASN A 287 10.87 7.26 13.94
N LYS A 288 10.90 8.53 13.55
CA LYS A 288 12.10 9.21 13.02
C LYS A 288 13.33 9.07 13.94
N ASP A 289 13.16 9.26 15.24
CA ASP A 289 14.27 9.17 16.20
C ASP A 289 14.89 7.78 16.27
N LYS A 290 14.09 6.73 16.09
CA LYS A 290 14.54 5.34 16.07
C LYS A 290 15.47 5.03 14.89
N PHE A 291 15.22 5.66 13.76
CA PHE A 291 15.95 5.41 12.51
C PHE A 291 17.03 6.45 12.22
N LYS A 292 17.14 7.49 13.06
CA LYS A 292 18.13 8.55 12.89
C LYS A 292 19.55 8.01 12.78
N ASN A 293 20.29 8.49 11.78
CA ASN A 293 21.67 8.09 11.46
C ASN A 293 21.83 6.60 11.08
N ARG A 294 20.75 5.90 10.70
CA ARG A 294 20.80 4.51 10.22
C ARG A 294 20.80 4.44 8.70
N ASN A 295 21.31 3.33 8.16
CA ASN A 295 21.21 2.95 6.76
C ASN A 295 19.99 2.03 6.58
N VAL A 296 18.87 2.62 6.25
CA VAL A 296 17.57 1.93 6.23
C VAL A 296 17.19 1.53 4.81
N GLY A 297 17.11 0.23 4.57
CA GLY A 297 16.53 -0.34 3.36
C GLY A 297 15.01 -0.49 3.50
N ILE A 298 14.26 0.02 2.52
CA ILE A 298 12.81 -0.17 2.42
C ILE A 298 12.45 -0.78 1.07
N PHE A 299 11.37 -1.57 1.06
CA PHE A 299 10.83 -2.18 -0.15
C PHE A 299 9.56 -1.46 -0.56
N LEU A 300 9.58 -0.78 -1.73
CA LEU A 300 8.36 -0.34 -2.40
C LEU A 300 7.78 -1.55 -3.14
N CYS A 301 7.03 -2.37 -2.38
CA CYS A 301 6.60 -3.72 -2.77
C CYS A 301 5.66 -3.78 -3.98
N GLY A 302 4.92 -2.69 -4.24
CA GLY A 302 3.95 -2.61 -5.33
C GLY A 302 3.44 -1.20 -5.56
N GLY A 303 2.90 -0.98 -6.77
CA GLY A 303 2.34 0.29 -7.22
C GLY A 303 0.91 0.19 -7.77
N ASN A 304 0.21 -0.92 -7.53
CA ASN A 304 -1.13 -1.19 -8.07
C ASN A 304 -2.23 -0.49 -7.28
N ILE A 305 -2.16 0.85 -7.22
CA ILE A 305 -3.17 1.68 -6.57
C ILE A 305 -4.27 2.06 -7.57
N ASP A 306 -5.51 2.13 -7.08
CA ASP A 306 -6.64 2.64 -7.85
C ASP A 306 -6.52 4.16 -8.05
N SER A 307 -6.81 4.65 -9.27
CA SER A 307 -6.67 6.06 -9.62
C SER A 307 -7.55 6.98 -8.77
N ARG A 308 -8.77 6.53 -8.42
CA ARG A 308 -9.69 7.28 -7.56
C ARG A 308 -9.15 7.36 -6.13
N VAL A 309 -8.58 6.26 -5.62
CA VAL A 309 -7.95 6.23 -4.29
C VAL A 309 -6.75 7.16 -4.26
N LEU A 310 -5.87 7.09 -5.28
CA LEU A 310 -4.71 7.98 -5.39
C LEU A 310 -5.12 9.46 -5.45
N SER A 311 -6.15 9.80 -6.25
CA SER A 311 -6.69 11.16 -6.31
C SER A 311 -7.18 11.63 -4.93
N SER A 312 -7.90 10.76 -4.19
CA SER A 312 -8.38 11.08 -2.84
C SER A 312 -7.23 11.32 -1.85
N ILE A 313 -6.16 10.52 -1.91
CA ILE A 313 -4.96 10.71 -1.08
C ILE A 313 -4.33 12.08 -1.35
N LEU A 314 -4.17 12.45 -2.62
CA LEU A 314 -3.57 13.74 -2.99
C LEU A 314 -4.42 14.92 -2.54
N MET A 315 -5.74 14.82 -2.70
CA MET A 315 -6.66 15.86 -2.21
C MET A 315 -6.58 16.01 -0.68
N ARG A 316 -6.53 14.89 0.05
CA ARG A 316 -6.38 14.91 1.51
C ARG A 316 -5.02 15.48 1.94
N ASP A 317 -3.96 15.23 1.19
CA ASP A 317 -2.64 15.82 1.43
C ASP A 317 -2.67 17.35 1.27
N LEU A 318 -3.32 17.86 0.22
CA LEU A 318 -3.52 19.29 0.02
C LEU A 318 -4.33 19.93 1.15
N VAL A 319 -5.37 19.23 1.64
CA VAL A 319 -6.16 19.68 2.81
C VAL A 319 -5.30 19.73 4.08
N ARG A 320 -4.51 18.69 4.39
CA ARG A 320 -3.62 18.67 5.55
C ARG A 320 -2.59 19.81 5.53
N LYS A 321 -2.11 20.18 4.35
CA LYS A 321 -1.17 21.29 4.14
C LYS A 321 -1.84 22.65 4.13
N GLY A 322 -3.16 22.70 4.29
CA GLY A 322 -3.94 23.92 4.19
C GLY A 322 -3.87 24.58 2.80
N GLN A 323 -3.58 23.80 1.77
CA GLN A 323 -3.60 24.26 0.37
C GLN A 323 -5.00 24.21 -0.24
N ILE A 324 -5.89 23.40 0.33
CA ILE A 324 -7.32 23.39 0.04
C ILE A 324 -8.07 23.50 1.36
N ILE A 325 -8.98 24.47 1.43
CA ILE A 325 -9.90 24.65 2.54
C ILE A 325 -11.34 24.78 2.04
N THR A 326 -12.29 24.21 2.78
CA THR A 326 -13.71 24.40 2.53
C THR A 326 -14.32 25.18 3.69
N LEU A 327 -14.89 26.31 3.40
CA LEU A 327 -15.52 27.21 4.35
C LEU A 327 -17.04 27.16 4.20
N SER A 328 -17.74 27.10 5.32
CA SER A 328 -19.19 27.34 5.40
C SER A 328 -19.39 28.71 6.00
N ILE A 329 -19.97 29.63 5.25
CA ILE A 329 -20.13 31.04 5.60
C ILE A 329 -21.62 31.36 5.70
N ALA A 330 -22.05 31.72 6.89
CA ALA A 330 -23.40 32.24 7.09
C ALA A 330 -23.43 33.73 6.76
N MET A 331 -24.40 34.16 5.94
CA MET A 331 -24.53 35.54 5.48
C MET A 331 -26.00 35.96 5.39
N ALA A 332 -26.26 37.26 5.41
CA ALA A 332 -27.58 37.78 5.11
C ALA A 332 -27.93 37.50 3.65
N ASP A 333 -29.19 37.13 3.36
CA ASP A 333 -29.64 36.92 1.95
C ASP A 333 -29.91 38.28 1.27
N LYS A 334 -28.81 38.93 0.86
CA LYS A 334 -28.79 40.24 0.22
C LYS A 334 -27.89 40.25 -1.00
N PRO A 335 -28.22 41.03 -2.05
CA PRO A 335 -27.35 41.19 -3.21
C PRO A 335 -25.97 41.70 -2.81
N GLY A 336 -24.92 41.19 -3.50
CA GLY A 336 -23.55 41.64 -3.33
C GLY A 336 -22.71 40.83 -2.32
N GLN A 337 -23.31 40.01 -1.46
CA GLN A 337 -22.55 39.24 -0.42
C GLN A 337 -21.51 38.30 -1.02
N LEU A 338 -21.88 37.49 -1.99
CA LEU A 338 -20.96 36.62 -2.73
C LEU A 338 -19.86 37.42 -3.45
N GLY A 339 -20.27 38.61 -4.04
CA GLY A 339 -19.32 39.49 -4.72
C GLY A 339 -18.21 40.02 -3.79
N ALA A 340 -18.55 40.36 -2.54
CA ALA A 340 -17.60 40.85 -1.55
C ALA A 340 -16.53 39.75 -1.23
N ILE A 341 -16.97 38.50 -1.02
CA ILE A 341 -16.08 37.37 -0.76
C ILE A 341 -15.20 37.07 -1.98
N SER A 342 -15.79 37.04 -3.18
CA SER A 342 -15.07 36.80 -4.43
C SER A 342 -14.00 37.89 -4.69
N LYS A 343 -14.33 39.15 -4.44
CA LYS A 343 -13.38 40.27 -4.52
C LYS A 343 -12.20 40.09 -3.55
N LEU A 344 -12.48 39.76 -2.30
CA LEU A 344 -11.45 39.47 -1.30
C LEU A 344 -10.54 38.31 -1.74
N CYS A 345 -11.11 37.21 -2.25
CA CYS A 345 -10.32 36.09 -2.78
C CYS A 345 -9.40 36.55 -3.92
N ALA A 346 -9.86 37.39 -4.82
CA ALA A 346 -9.05 37.92 -5.92
C ALA A 346 -7.90 38.81 -5.40
N GLU A 347 -8.18 39.72 -4.46
CA GLU A 347 -7.19 40.61 -3.83
C GLU A 347 -6.08 39.80 -3.12
N GLU A 348 -6.45 38.70 -2.46
CA GLU A 348 -5.54 37.82 -1.73
C GLU A 348 -4.90 36.75 -2.63
N ARG A 349 -5.20 36.72 -3.92
CA ARG A 349 -4.73 35.73 -4.90
C ARG A 349 -5.07 34.30 -4.50
N VAL A 350 -6.30 34.12 -4.01
CA VAL A 350 -6.88 32.82 -3.66
C VAL A 350 -7.76 32.37 -4.82
N ASN A 351 -7.53 31.16 -5.31
CA ASN A 351 -8.37 30.57 -6.33
C ASN A 351 -9.61 29.94 -5.71
N ILE A 352 -10.78 30.11 -6.36
CA ILE A 352 -12.04 29.50 -5.92
C ILE A 352 -12.26 28.24 -6.76
N LEU A 353 -12.24 27.07 -6.09
CA LEU A 353 -12.38 25.75 -6.72
C LEU A 353 -13.85 25.30 -6.79
N GLY A 354 -14.68 25.79 -5.88
CA GLY A 354 -16.09 25.42 -5.84
C GLY A 354 -16.92 26.40 -5.02
N VAL A 355 -18.16 26.59 -5.43
CA VAL A 355 -19.13 27.47 -4.75
C VAL A 355 -20.50 26.80 -4.74
N GLU A 356 -21.08 26.68 -3.56
CA GLU A 356 -22.47 26.28 -3.37
C GLU A 356 -23.19 27.34 -2.54
N HIS A 357 -24.27 27.92 -3.06
CA HIS A 357 -25.03 28.95 -2.38
C HIS A 357 -26.45 28.46 -2.08
N SER A 358 -26.72 28.15 -0.81
CA SER A 358 -28.01 27.62 -0.33
C SER A 358 -28.79 28.64 0.49
N ARG A 359 -30.11 28.78 0.17
CA ARG A 359 -31.05 29.65 0.88
C ARG A 359 -32.05 28.91 1.74
N PHE A 360 -32.12 27.57 1.60
CA PHE A 360 -33.16 26.74 2.22
C PHE A 360 -32.63 25.83 3.33
N ALA A 361 -31.54 26.22 3.97
CA ALA A 361 -30.98 25.46 5.08
C ALA A 361 -31.83 25.70 6.36
N LEU A 362 -32.39 24.62 6.91
CA LEU A 362 -33.32 24.70 8.05
C LEU A 362 -32.69 25.17 9.36
N ASP A 363 -31.39 25.16 9.46
CA ASP A 363 -30.60 25.64 10.61
C ASP A 363 -30.22 27.12 10.52
N LEU A 364 -30.73 27.85 9.52
CA LEU A 364 -30.54 29.27 9.33
C LEU A 364 -31.86 30.02 9.49
N SER A 365 -31.77 31.33 9.82
CA SER A 365 -32.97 32.19 9.76
C SER A 365 -33.45 32.37 8.33
N VAL A 366 -34.75 32.62 8.16
CA VAL A 366 -35.39 32.81 6.82
C VAL A 366 -34.74 33.94 5.99
N SER A 367 -34.09 34.90 6.64
CA SER A 367 -33.39 36.03 6.01
C SER A 367 -31.90 35.77 5.79
N SER A 368 -31.43 34.55 6.00
CA SER A 368 -30.05 34.17 5.87
C SER A 368 -29.82 33.15 4.75
N ALA A 369 -28.62 33.17 4.22
CA ALA A 369 -28.11 32.18 3.27
C ALA A 369 -26.82 31.58 3.73
N ARG A 370 -26.51 30.40 3.22
CA ARG A 370 -25.20 29.72 3.44
C ARG A 370 -24.42 29.67 2.14
N LEU A 371 -23.19 30.10 2.20
CA LEU A 371 -22.22 29.91 1.14
C LEU A 371 -21.21 28.84 1.58
N GLU A 372 -21.15 27.72 0.85
CA GLU A 372 -20.03 26.79 0.94
C GLU A 372 -19.06 27.13 -0.18
N ILE A 373 -17.81 27.40 0.20
CA ILE A 373 -16.78 27.80 -0.76
C ILE A 373 -15.50 27.00 -0.50
N THR A 374 -15.00 26.36 -1.56
CA THR A 374 -13.72 25.65 -1.53
C THR A 374 -12.66 26.53 -2.18
N LEU A 375 -11.60 26.78 -1.43
CA LEU A 375 -10.54 27.70 -1.79
C LEU A 375 -9.20 26.98 -1.91
N GLU A 376 -8.40 27.36 -2.92
CA GLU A 376 -7.00 26.98 -3.03
C GLU A 376 -6.13 28.08 -2.43
N THR A 377 -5.35 27.73 -1.42
CA THR A 377 -4.44 28.62 -0.70
C THR A 377 -3.00 28.14 -0.78
N ARG A 378 -2.03 28.96 -0.40
CA ARG A 378 -0.61 28.58 -0.47
C ARG A 378 -0.19 27.60 0.62
N ASN A 379 -0.72 27.76 1.82
CA ASN A 379 -0.42 26.99 3.02
C ASN A 379 -1.38 27.33 4.17
N ASN A 380 -1.22 26.68 5.31
CA ASN A 380 -2.03 26.89 6.51
C ASN A 380 -2.04 28.35 7.01
N GLU A 381 -0.95 29.07 6.90
CA GLU A 381 -0.86 30.48 7.34
C GLU A 381 -1.72 31.36 6.43
N HIS A 382 -1.61 31.17 5.11
CA HIS A 382 -2.42 31.89 4.14
C HIS A 382 -3.90 31.57 4.31
N ALA A 383 -4.26 30.30 4.54
CA ALA A 383 -5.63 29.89 4.85
C ALA A 383 -6.20 30.60 6.08
N LYS A 384 -5.45 30.67 7.19
CA LYS A 384 -5.85 31.40 8.40
C LYS A 384 -6.03 32.88 8.16
N ASN A 385 -5.15 33.50 7.36
CA ASN A 385 -5.28 34.93 7.01
C ASN A 385 -6.56 35.22 6.23
N ILE A 386 -6.89 34.38 5.25
CA ILE A 386 -8.13 34.49 4.46
C ILE A 386 -9.35 34.38 5.35
N ILE A 387 -9.42 33.39 6.22
CA ILE A 387 -10.52 33.20 7.17
C ILE A 387 -10.71 34.47 8.01
N LYS A 388 -9.62 34.98 8.61
CA LYS A 388 -9.66 36.21 9.42
C LYS A 388 -10.17 37.43 8.62
N LYS A 389 -9.77 37.58 7.36
CA LYS A 389 -10.21 38.69 6.52
C LYS A 389 -11.71 38.55 6.15
N ILE A 390 -12.21 37.34 5.92
CA ILE A 390 -13.65 37.10 5.72
C ILE A 390 -14.45 37.45 6.98
N GLU A 391 -13.95 37.08 8.15
CA GLU A 391 -14.56 37.44 9.44
C GLU A 391 -14.58 38.96 9.67
N LEU A 392 -13.51 39.68 9.29
CA LEU A 392 -13.45 41.15 9.38
C LEU A 392 -14.46 41.85 8.44
N LEU A 393 -14.94 41.20 7.38
CA LEU A 393 -16.06 41.71 6.57
C LEU A 393 -17.42 41.48 7.25
N GLY A 394 -17.47 40.91 8.44
CA GLY A 394 -18.67 40.68 9.24
C GLY A 394 -19.35 39.32 8.96
N PHE A 395 -18.65 38.38 8.31
CA PHE A 395 -19.19 37.03 8.03
C PHE A 395 -18.82 36.06 9.16
N SER A 396 -19.74 35.14 9.47
CA SER A 396 -19.46 34.01 10.36
C SER A 396 -18.93 32.82 9.52
N VAL A 397 -17.74 32.32 9.86
CA VAL A 397 -17.03 31.31 9.09
C VAL A 397 -16.86 30.03 9.90
N ILE A 398 -17.18 28.87 9.31
CA ILE A 398 -16.91 27.55 9.84
C ILE A 398 -16.02 26.82 8.85
N VAL A 399 -14.85 26.33 9.29
CA VAL A 399 -13.98 25.51 8.45
C VAL A 399 -14.48 24.07 8.48
N LYS A 400 -14.81 23.49 7.32
CA LYS A 400 -15.40 22.15 7.22
C LYS A 400 -14.37 21.02 7.12
N ASN A 401 -13.15 21.29 6.67
CA ASN A 401 -12.14 20.26 6.43
C ASN A 401 -11.15 20.08 7.59
N THR A 402 -11.47 20.51 8.78
CA THR A 402 -10.61 20.32 9.96
C THR A 402 -11.11 19.12 10.77
N LYS A 403 -10.73 17.92 10.38
CA LYS A 403 -10.41 16.68 11.13
C LYS A 403 -10.62 15.43 10.32
#